data_eaf751adfd8edeaeeada66e7c8e28ae4
#
_entry.id   eaf751adfd8edeaeeada66e7c8e28ae4
#
_cell.length_a   1.000
_cell.length_b   1.000
_cell.length_c   1.000
_cell.angle_alpha   90.00
_cell.angle_beta   90.00
_cell.angle_gamma   90.00
#
_symmetry.space_group_name_H-M   'P 1'
#
loop_
_entity.id
_entity.type
_entity.pdbx_description
1 polymer ?
#
loop_
_entity_poly.entity_id
_entity_poly.type
_entity_poly.pdbx_seq_one_letter_code
_entity_poly.pdbx_strand_id
1 'polypeptide(L)'
;MASILIVDDSRTSRKILKGILESEGYEVVGEATNGQEGYDRYVELKPDVVTMDITMPVLDGIEALKKIKGEYPDAKVVMVTAAGQKTKMVEAVQNGANEFVSKPFESEQLKKIIDKVVG
;
A
#
# COMPACT_ATOMS: atom_id res chain seq x y z
N MET A 1 -7.23 14.95 7.57
CA MET A 1 -7.30 13.50 7.35
C MET A 1 -6.22 13.07 6.35
N ALA A 2 -5.54 12.00 6.64
CA ALA A 2 -4.58 11.47 5.69
C ALA A 2 -5.31 10.84 4.49
N SER A 3 -4.75 11.05 3.31
CA SER A 3 -5.26 10.47 2.06
C SER A 3 -4.50 9.18 1.75
N ILE A 4 -5.23 8.15 1.34
CA ILE A 4 -4.67 6.83 1.10
C ILE A 4 -5.06 6.32 -0.28
N LEU A 5 -4.06 5.81 -1.00
CA LEU A 5 -4.26 5.08 -2.25
C LEU A 5 -4.13 3.59 -1.97
N ILE A 6 -5.10 2.80 -2.38
CA ILE A 6 -5.10 1.34 -2.20
C ILE A 6 -4.74 0.68 -3.53
N VAL A 7 -3.66 -0.12 -3.54
CA VAL A 7 -3.23 -0.86 -4.73
C VAL A 7 -3.27 -2.36 -4.42
N ASP A 8 -4.21 -3.08 -5.02
CA ASP A 8 -4.43 -4.50 -4.79
C ASP A 8 -5.27 -5.02 -5.96
N ASP A 9 -4.92 -6.16 -6.54
CA ASP A 9 -5.67 -6.74 -7.65
C ASP A 9 -6.96 -7.43 -7.20
N SER A 10 -7.13 -7.67 -5.91
CA SER A 10 -8.34 -8.29 -5.35
C SER A 10 -9.38 -7.23 -5.00
N ARG A 11 -10.51 -7.26 -5.71
CA ARG A 11 -11.62 -6.36 -5.42
C ARG A 11 -12.12 -6.52 -3.98
N THR A 12 -12.21 -7.76 -3.50
CA THR A 12 -12.65 -8.06 -2.14
C THR A 12 -11.71 -7.44 -1.11
N SER A 13 -10.39 -7.62 -1.31
CA SER A 13 -9.39 -7.04 -0.40
C SER A 13 -9.46 -5.52 -0.38
N ARG A 14 -9.60 -4.90 -1.56
CA ARG A 14 -9.72 -3.43 -1.63
C ARG A 14 -10.96 -2.94 -0.87
N LYS A 15 -12.08 -3.64 -1.03
CA LYS A 15 -13.32 -3.27 -0.35
C LYS A 15 -13.19 -3.37 1.17
N ILE A 16 -12.59 -4.45 1.66
CA ILE A 16 -12.39 -4.65 3.10
C ILE A 16 -11.47 -3.57 3.66
N LEU A 17 -10.34 -3.36 3.01
CA LEU A 17 -9.34 -2.38 3.45
C LEU A 17 -9.92 -0.96 3.44
N LYS A 18 -10.64 -0.60 2.39
CA LYS A 18 -11.29 0.70 2.30
C LYS A 18 -12.27 0.92 3.43
N GLY A 19 -13.10 -0.09 3.73
CA GLY A 19 -14.06 0.00 4.84
C GLY A 19 -13.38 0.24 6.18
N ILE A 20 -12.29 -0.48 6.45
CA ILE A 20 -11.54 -0.30 7.70
C ILE A 20 -10.94 1.10 7.77
N LEU A 21 -10.27 1.54 6.72
CA LEU A 21 -9.60 2.84 6.70
C LEU A 21 -10.60 3.99 6.85
N GLU A 22 -11.72 3.93 6.15
CA GLU A 22 -12.74 4.97 6.25
C GLU A 22 -13.38 5.00 7.63
N SER A 23 -13.59 3.84 8.25
CA SER A 23 -14.15 3.78 9.61
C SER A 23 -13.19 4.39 10.65
N GLU A 24 -11.91 4.46 10.33
CA GLU A 24 -10.89 5.04 11.22
C GLU A 24 -10.60 6.51 10.91
N GLY A 25 -11.35 7.11 9.98
CA GLY A 25 -11.25 8.53 9.66
C GLY A 25 -10.26 8.87 8.56
N TYR A 26 -9.72 7.90 7.86
CA TYR A 26 -8.85 8.17 6.71
C TYR A 26 -9.68 8.33 5.44
N GLU A 27 -9.14 9.08 4.48
CA GLU A 27 -9.78 9.27 3.18
C GLU A 27 -9.11 8.39 2.14
N VAL A 28 -9.88 7.49 1.52
CA VAL A 28 -9.38 6.68 0.41
C VAL A 28 -9.62 7.48 -0.87
N VAL A 29 -8.55 8.00 -1.46
CA VAL A 29 -8.63 8.90 -2.62
C VAL A 29 -8.57 8.18 -3.95
N GLY A 30 -8.21 6.90 -3.96
CA GLY A 30 -8.18 6.12 -5.18
C GLY A 30 -7.87 4.66 -4.93
N GLU A 31 -8.06 3.86 -5.96
CA GLU A 31 -7.76 2.43 -5.96
C GLU A 31 -7.08 2.07 -7.28
N ALA A 32 -6.20 1.07 -7.23
CA ALA A 32 -5.53 0.55 -8.41
C ALA A 32 -5.47 -0.98 -8.34
N THR A 33 -5.39 -1.63 -9.49
CA THR A 33 -5.49 -3.09 -9.59
C THR A 33 -4.17 -3.77 -9.96
N ASN A 34 -3.12 -3.02 -10.21
CA ASN A 34 -1.79 -3.55 -10.48
C ASN A 34 -0.74 -2.49 -10.20
N GLY A 35 0.53 -2.88 -10.25
CA GLY A 35 1.63 -1.98 -9.89
C GLY A 35 1.79 -0.79 -10.83
N GLN A 36 1.55 -0.98 -12.12
CA GLN A 36 1.65 0.14 -13.07
C GLN A 36 0.56 1.17 -12.82
N GLU A 37 -0.67 0.72 -12.63
CA GLU A 37 -1.80 1.58 -12.30
C GLU A 37 -1.57 2.27 -10.96
N GLY A 38 -0.99 1.55 -9.98
CA GLY A 38 -0.62 2.11 -8.68
C GLY A 38 0.38 3.25 -8.80
N TYR A 39 1.41 3.06 -9.63
CA TYR A 39 2.38 4.12 -9.90
C TYR A 39 1.70 5.33 -10.57
N ASP A 40 0.90 5.09 -11.61
CA ASP A 40 0.21 6.16 -12.34
C ASP A 40 -0.71 6.96 -11.41
N ARG A 41 -1.46 6.28 -10.57
CA ARG A 41 -2.35 6.91 -9.59
C ARG A 41 -1.58 7.69 -8.54
N TYR A 42 -0.43 7.17 -8.11
CA TYR A 42 0.41 7.90 -7.16
C TYR A 42 0.86 9.24 -7.74
N VAL A 43 1.32 9.24 -8.98
CA VAL A 43 1.77 10.47 -9.65
C VAL A 43 0.63 11.48 -9.76
N GLU A 44 -0.57 11.00 -10.08
CA GLU A 44 -1.75 11.83 -10.23
C GLU A 44 -2.26 12.40 -8.91
N LEU A 45 -2.39 11.53 -7.90
CA LEU A 45 -3.08 11.86 -6.65
C LEU A 45 -2.16 12.35 -5.54
N LYS A 46 -0.90 11.97 -5.55
CA LYS A 46 0.06 12.28 -4.48
C LYS A 46 -0.52 12.02 -3.10
N PRO A 47 -0.98 10.79 -2.81
CA PRO A 47 -1.59 10.50 -1.52
C PRO A 47 -0.57 10.57 -0.40
N ASP A 48 -1.05 10.71 0.83
CA ASP A 48 -0.16 10.70 2.00
C ASP A 48 0.43 9.31 2.23
N VAL A 49 -0.32 8.25 1.95
CA VAL A 49 0.12 6.87 2.12
C VAL A 49 -0.41 6.01 0.98
N VAL A 50 0.41 5.06 0.53
CA VAL A 50 0.00 4.02 -0.43
C VAL A 50 0.04 2.68 0.29
N THR A 51 -1.04 1.90 0.20
CA THR A 51 -0.99 0.48 0.56
C THR A 51 -0.80 -0.30 -0.73
N MET A 52 0.24 -1.14 -0.78
CA MET A 52 0.68 -1.82 -1.99
C MET A 52 0.76 -3.32 -1.76
N ASP A 53 -0.11 -4.09 -2.43
CA ASP A 53 0.00 -5.54 -2.42
C ASP A 53 1.27 -5.96 -3.14
N ILE A 54 1.88 -7.05 -2.71
CA ILE A 54 3.15 -7.52 -3.28
C ILE A 54 2.93 -8.19 -4.64
N THR A 55 2.04 -9.18 -4.70
CA THR A 55 1.83 -9.98 -5.92
C THR A 55 0.64 -9.46 -6.71
N MET A 56 0.90 -8.92 -7.89
CA MET A 56 -0.13 -8.40 -8.79
C MET A 56 0.30 -8.62 -10.24
N PRO A 57 -0.67 -8.66 -11.19
CA PRO A 57 -0.34 -8.78 -12.61
C PRO A 57 0.26 -7.48 -13.16
N VAL A 58 0.79 -7.53 -14.36
CA VAL A 58 1.38 -6.43 -15.12
C VAL A 58 2.68 -5.93 -14.49
N LEU A 59 2.62 -5.36 -13.30
CA LEU A 59 3.78 -4.91 -12.53
C LEU A 59 3.48 -5.23 -11.08
N ASP A 60 4.36 -6.00 -10.41
CA ASP A 60 4.12 -6.38 -9.04
C ASP A 60 4.41 -5.23 -8.06
N GLY A 61 4.06 -5.43 -6.79
CA GLY A 61 4.17 -4.37 -5.79
C GLY A 61 5.61 -3.95 -5.50
N ILE A 62 6.57 -4.87 -5.58
CA ILE A 62 7.98 -4.54 -5.38
C ILE A 62 8.48 -3.62 -6.49
N GLU A 63 8.17 -3.94 -7.74
CA GLU A 63 8.56 -3.11 -8.88
C GLU A 63 7.89 -1.73 -8.83
N ALA A 64 6.62 -1.68 -8.43
CA ALA A 64 5.92 -0.42 -8.25
C ALA A 64 6.56 0.41 -7.13
N LEU A 65 6.93 -0.23 -6.03
CA LEU A 65 7.64 0.41 -4.93
C LEU A 65 8.95 1.06 -5.42
N LYS A 66 9.72 0.32 -6.21
CA LYS A 66 10.98 0.83 -6.76
C LYS A 66 10.74 2.06 -7.63
N LYS A 67 9.73 2.02 -8.49
CA LYS A 67 9.40 3.16 -9.36
C LYS A 67 8.98 4.38 -8.54
N ILE A 68 8.10 4.18 -7.57
CA ILE A 68 7.60 5.28 -6.75
C ILE A 68 8.73 5.89 -5.93
N LYS A 69 9.49 5.07 -5.21
CA LYS A 69 10.59 5.56 -4.36
C LYS A 69 11.75 6.15 -5.18
N GLY A 70 11.96 5.64 -6.40
CA GLY A 70 12.99 6.17 -7.28
C GLY A 70 12.72 7.61 -7.69
N GLU A 71 11.47 7.96 -7.90
CA GLU A 71 11.07 9.32 -8.28
C GLU A 71 10.64 10.17 -7.09
N TYR A 72 10.05 9.54 -6.07
CA TYR A 72 9.52 10.22 -4.88
C TYR A 72 10.07 9.55 -3.63
N PRO A 73 11.33 9.86 -3.25
CA PRO A 73 11.98 9.18 -2.10
C PRO A 73 11.21 9.33 -0.78
N ASP A 74 10.42 10.40 -0.65
CA ASP A 74 9.65 10.65 0.57
C ASP A 74 8.27 9.99 0.56
N ALA A 75 7.93 9.26 -0.50
CA ALA A 75 6.65 8.55 -0.58
C ALA A 75 6.54 7.54 0.57
N LYS A 76 5.35 7.46 1.16
CA LYS A 76 5.09 6.52 2.26
C LYS A 76 4.33 5.33 1.72
N VAL A 77 4.98 4.18 1.68
CA VAL A 77 4.42 2.96 1.10
C VAL A 77 4.37 1.88 2.18
N VAL A 78 3.16 1.38 2.42
CA VAL A 78 2.91 0.25 3.31
C VAL A 78 2.65 -0.98 2.43
N MET A 79 3.52 -1.98 2.53
CA MET A 79 3.35 -3.21 1.75
C MET A 79 2.32 -4.11 2.41
N VAL A 80 1.50 -4.76 1.60
CA VAL A 80 0.52 -5.73 2.07
C VAL A 80 1.02 -7.12 1.71
N THR A 81 1.17 -7.98 2.72
CA THR A 81 1.78 -9.30 2.56
C THR A 81 0.80 -10.43 2.83
N ALA A 82 0.98 -11.54 2.14
CA ALA A 82 0.28 -12.80 2.42
C ALA A 82 1.29 -13.81 2.96
N ALA A 83 0.79 -14.94 3.46
CA ALA A 83 1.66 -16.02 3.94
C ALA A 83 2.63 -16.47 2.84
N GLY A 84 3.86 -16.75 3.21
CA GLY A 84 4.87 -17.26 2.28
C GLY A 84 5.62 -16.21 1.48
N GLN A 85 5.47 -14.93 1.82
CA GLN A 85 6.12 -13.84 1.08
C GLN A 85 7.31 -13.21 1.82
N LYS A 86 7.93 -13.95 2.74
CA LYS A 86 9.01 -13.41 3.57
C LYS A 86 10.19 -12.85 2.75
N THR A 87 10.60 -13.57 1.71
CA THR A 87 11.70 -13.13 0.84
C THR A 87 11.36 -11.82 0.14
N LYS A 88 10.12 -11.69 -0.32
CA LYS A 88 9.64 -10.48 -0.95
C LYS A 88 9.59 -9.30 0.04
N MET A 89 9.23 -9.57 1.29
CA MET A 89 9.24 -8.55 2.33
C MET A 89 10.65 -7.99 2.54
N VAL A 90 11.67 -8.86 2.59
CA VAL A 90 13.06 -8.42 2.73
C VAL A 90 13.45 -7.51 1.57
N GLU A 91 13.11 -7.90 0.35
CA GLU A 91 13.39 -7.08 -0.83
C GLU A 91 12.69 -5.72 -0.74
N ALA A 92 11.44 -5.70 -0.28
CA ALA A 92 10.70 -4.45 -0.12
C ALA A 92 11.35 -3.51 0.91
N VAL A 93 11.80 -4.06 2.04
CA VAL A 93 12.52 -3.27 3.05
C VAL A 93 13.77 -2.65 2.44
N GLN A 94 14.54 -3.43 1.67
CA GLN A 94 15.75 -2.95 1.02
C GLN A 94 15.47 -1.84 0.00
N ASN A 95 14.24 -1.76 -0.50
CA ASN A 95 13.82 -0.74 -1.45
C ASN A 95 13.01 0.39 -0.82
N GLY A 96 13.02 0.48 0.50
CA GLY A 96 12.48 1.64 1.20
C GLY A 96 11.03 1.55 1.66
N ALA A 97 10.42 0.36 1.66
CA ALA A 97 9.06 0.20 2.19
C ALA A 97 9.03 0.72 3.64
N ASN A 98 8.01 1.50 3.96
CA ASN A 98 7.91 2.15 5.26
C ASN A 98 7.37 1.22 6.34
N GLU A 99 6.44 0.34 5.99
CA GLU A 99 5.83 -0.62 6.91
C GLU A 99 5.17 -1.78 6.18
N PHE A 100 4.68 -2.76 6.94
CA PHE A 100 4.03 -3.95 6.41
C PHE A 100 2.73 -4.23 7.16
N VAL A 101 1.76 -4.74 6.41
CA VAL A 101 0.49 -5.24 6.95
C VAL A 101 0.26 -6.62 6.35
N SER A 102 -0.13 -7.59 7.16
CA SER A 102 -0.42 -8.94 6.65
C SER A 102 -1.91 -9.17 6.47
N LYS A 103 -2.26 -9.99 5.48
CA LYS A 103 -3.62 -10.47 5.29
C LYS A 103 -3.82 -11.72 6.16
N PRO A 104 -5.01 -11.91 6.75
CA PRO A 104 -6.18 -11.04 6.71
C PRO A 104 -5.99 -9.78 7.55
N PHE A 105 -6.65 -8.69 7.16
CA PHE A 105 -6.49 -7.42 7.85
C PHE A 105 -7.12 -7.44 9.24
N GLU A 106 -6.38 -6.91 10.22
CA GLU A 106 -6.86 -6.67 11.57
C GLU A 106 -6.96 -5.17 11.78
N SER A 107 -8.15 -4.69 12.14
CA SER A 107 -8.41 -3.26 12.22
C SER A 107 -7.47 -2.51 13.15
N GLU A 108 -7.22 -3.04 14.34
CA GLU A 108 -6.34 -2.38 15.32
C GLU A 108 -4.89 -2.31 14.84
N GLN A 109 -4.40 -3.41 14.29
CA GLN A 109 -3.03 -3.47 13.78
C GLN A 109 -2.86 -2.51 12.60
N LEU A 110 -3.81 -2.53 11.68
CA LEU A 110 -3.79 -1.65 10.52
C LEU A 110 -3.77 -0.18 10.95
N LYS A 111 -4.64 0.18 11.90
CA LYS A 111 -4.69 1.54 12.43
C LYS A 111 -3.34 1.97 13.01
N LYS A 112 -2.73 1.13 13.84
CA LYS A 112 -1.44 1.43 14.43
C LYS A 112 -0.37 1.68 13.38
N ILE A 113 -0.34 0.84 12.35
CA ILE A 113 0.65 0.93 11.29
C ILE A 113 0.45 2.20 10.46
N ILE A 114 -0.77 2.48 10.06
CA ILE A 114 -1.07 3.67 9.28
C ILE A 114 -0.82 4.94 10.10
N ASP A 115 -1.24 4.99 11.34
CA ASP A 115 -0.99 6.14 12.22
C ASP A 115 0.51 6.39 12.37
N LYS A 116 1.31 5.34 12.52
CA LYS A 116 2.76 5.43 12.63
C LYS A 116 3.38 6.02 11.36
N VAL A 117 2.93 5.58 10.21
CA VAL A 117 3.46 6.02 8.91
C VAL A 117 3.06 7.47 8.62
N VAL A 118 1.84 7.82 8.92
CA VAL A 118 1.32 9.19 8.73
C VAL A 118 2.00 10.16 9.69
N GLY A 119 2.15 9.71 10.91
CA GLY A 119 2.59 10.45 12.05
C GLY A 119 3.64 11.25 12.18
#